data_b820e8491a568c2b290e349a43fd68ef
#
_entry.id   b820e8491a568c2b290e349a43fd68ef
#
_cell.length_a   1.000
_cell.length_b   1.000
_cell.length_c   1.000
_cell.angle_alpha   90.00
_cell.angle_beta   90.00
_cell.angle_gamma   90.00
#
_symmetry.space_group_name_H-M   'P 1'
#
loop_
_entity.id
_entity.type
_entity.pdbx_description
1 polymer ?
#
loop_
_entity_poly.entity_id
_entity_poly.type
_entity_poly.pdbx_seq_one_letter_code
_entity_poly.pdbx_strand_id
1 'polypeptide(L)'
;MPKRDFKRILLEAVDEGLSSLGESSKVAVYFHLQKNFNVRKEEIPCNVEAFAEAMEKIFGQGASFLEILIMKRLHEKVKGVSRSMDSDDFTLTEYVASTRRSLLQKNDV
;
A
#
# COMPACT_ATOMS: atom_id res chain seq x y z
N MET A 1 -6.56 -1.34 16.95
CA MET A 1 -6.78 -0.29 15.94
C MET A 1 -7.98 -0.64 15.08
N PRO A 2 -8.93 0.27 14.94
CA PRO A 2 -10.10 0.01 14.11
C PRO A 2 -9.72 -0.17 12.63
N LYS A 3 -10.49 -0.97 11.93
CA LYS A 3 -10.28 -1.19 10.50
C LYS A 3 -10.22 0.12 9.70
N ARG A 4 -11.07 1.07 10.08
CA ARG A 4 -11.15 2.35 9.40
C ARG A 4 -9.82 3.10 9.46
N ASP A 5 -9.19 3.04 10.61
CA ASP A 5 -7.89 3.71 10.79
C ASP A 5 -6.80 3.05 9.97
N PHE A 6 -6.84 1.72 9.87
CA PHE A 6 -5.86 1.02 9.06
C PHE A 6 -6.01 1.36 7.58
N LYS A 7 -7.23 1.44 7.09
CA LYS A 7 -7.46 1.81 5.69
C LYS A 7 -6.92 3.20 5.39
N ARG A 8 -7.16 4.14 6.29
CA ARG A 8 -6.66 5.50 6.13
C ARG A 8 -5.14 5.53 6.15
N ILE A 9 -4.54 4.81 7.09
CA ILE A 9 -3.09 4.74 7.22
C ILE A 9 -2.47 4.14 5.96
N LEU A 10 -3.06 3.08 5.44
CA LEU A 10 -2.56 2.45 4.23
C LEU A 10 -2.66 3.40 3.03
N LEU A 11 -3.77 4.12 2.91
CA LEU A 11 -3.93 5.06 1.82
C LEU A 11 -2.89 6.19 1.92
N GLU A 12 -2.61 6.66 3.14
CA GLU A 12 -1.57 7.65 3.34
C GLU A 12 -0.21 7.12 2.92
N ALA A 13 0.08 5.86 3.26
CA ALA A 13 1.35 5.25 2.88
C ALA A 13 1.48 5.15 1.37
N VAL A 14 0.41 4.79 0.68
CA VAL A 14 0.40 4.73 -0.78
C VAL A 14 0.65 6.13 -1.35
N ASP A 15 -0.06 7.12 -0.83
CA ASP A 15 0.08 8.49 -1.33
C ASP A 15 1.50 9.01 -1.15
N GLU A 16 2.10 8.74 0.01
CA GLU A 16 3.47 9.18 0.27
C GLU A 16 4.47 8.45 -0.60
N GLY A 17 4.27 7.16 -0.81
CA GLY A 17 5.14 6.39 -1.70
C GLY A 17 5.09 6.93 -3.12
N LEU A 18 3.89 7.21 -3.61
CA LEU A 18 3.74 7.74 -4.96
C LEU A 18 4.23 9.19 -5.06
N SER A 19 4.23 9.93 -3.96
CA SER A 19 4.73 11.30 -3.98
C SER A 19 6.22 11.37 -4.31
N SER A 20 6.94 10.27 -4.12
CA SER A 20 8.36 10.23 -4.50
C SER A 20 8.56 10.40 -5.99
N LEU A 21 7.51 10.20 -6.78
CA LEU A 21 7.54 10.40 -8.23
C LEU A 21 7.29 11.86 -8.63
N GLY A 22 6.93 12.70 -7.67
CA GLY A 22 6.50 14.07 -7.93
C GLY A 22 4.98 14.17 -7.96
N GLU A 23 4.45 15.36 -7.65
CA GLU A 23 3.01 15.56 -7.54
C GLU A 23 2.26 15.25 -8.85
N SER A 24 2.80 15.74 -9.97
CA SER A 24 2.15 15.53 -11.26
C SER A 24 2.09 14.06 -11.61
N SER A 25 3.17 13.33 -11.34
CA SER A 25 3.21 11.91 -11.63
C SER A 25 2.24 11.13 -10.74
N LYS A 26 2.15 11.51 -9.47
CA LYS A 26 1.22 10.88 -8.56
C LYS A 26 -0.23 11.03 -9.06
N VAL A 27 -0.60 12.24 -9.44
CA VAL A 27 -1.95 12.49 -9.96
C VAL A 27 -2.21 11.66 -11.20
N ALA A 28 -1.21 11.58 -12.08
CA ALA A 28 -1.34 10.78 -13.31
C ALA A 28 -1.53 9.30 -13.01
N VAL A 29 -0.85 8.78 -12.00
CA VAL A 29 -0.99 7.38 -11.60
C VAL A 29 -2.41 7.11 -11.10
N TYR A 30 -2.94 7.97 -10.23
CA TYR A 30 -4.30 7.78 -9.73
C TYR A 30 -5.32 7.84 -10.88
N PHE A 31 -5.12 8.77 -11.80
CA PHE A 31 -6.01 8.88 -12.96
C PHE A 31 -5.96 7.60 -13.80
N HIS A 32 -4.78 7.09 -14.03
CA HIS A 32 -4.57 5.87 -14.82
C HIS A 32 -5.22 4.66 -14.17
N LEU A 33 -5.07 4.56 -12.85
CA LEU A 33 -5.68 3.47 -12.09
C LEU A 33 -7.19 3.47 -12.24
N GLN A 34 -7.80 4.63 -12.13
CA GLN A 34 -9.24 4.73 -12.23
C GLN A 34 -9.73 4.48 -13.65
N LYS A 35 -9.07 5.09 -14.63
CA LYS A 35 -9.52 5.04 -16.01
C LYS A 35 -9.29 3.67 -16.65
N ASN A 36 -8.11 3.10 -16.44
CA ASN A 36 -7.71 1.89 -17.17
C ASN A 36 -7.86 0.60 -16.38
N PHE A 37 -7.91 0.70 -15.05
CA PHE A 37 -7.96 -0.49 -14.20
C PHE A 37 -9.16 -0.49 -13.27
N ASN A 38 -9.97 0.57 -13.34
CA ASN A 38 -11.18 0.69 -12.52
C ASN A 38 -10.87 0.60 -11.02
N VAL A 39 -9.73 1.15 -10.60
CA VAL A 39 -9.33 1.21 -9.21
C VAL A 39 -9.33 2.66 -8.76
N ARG A 40 -10.26 3.02 -7.91
CA ARG A 40 -10.34 4.36 -7.35
C ARG A 40 -9.39 4.51 -6.18
N LYS A 41 -8.90 5.73 -5.96
CA LYS A 41 -7.97 5.99 -4.88
C LYS A 41 -8.51 5.48 -3.54
N GLU A 42 -9.77 5.76 -3.24
CA GLU A 42 -10.39 5.36 -1.97
C GLU A 42 -10.53 3.86 -1.83
N GLU A 43 -10.52 3.14 -2.93
CA GLU A 43 -10.71 1.70 -2.94
C GLU A 43 -9.41 0.92 -2.81
N ILE A 44 -8.27 1.59 -2.94
CA ILE A 44 -6.98 0.91 -2.88
C ILE A 44 -6.82 0.06 -1.61
N PRO A 45 -7.17 0.58 -0.41
CA PRO A 45 -7.01 -0.24 0.79
C PRO A 45 -7.88 -1.49 0.81
N CYS A 46 -8.96 -1.49 0.05
CA CYS A 46 -9.87 -2.64 -0.01
C CYS A 46 -9.52 -3.59 -1.14
N ASN A 47 -8.63 -3.16 -2.05
CA ASN A 47 -8.34 -3.93 -3.26
C ASN A 47 -6.87 -3.83 -3.60
N VAL A 48 -6.03 -4.16 -2.62
CA VAL A 48 -4.58 -4.01 -2.75
C VAL A 48 -4.03 -4.88 -3.87
N GLU A 49 -4.59 -6.07 -4.06
CA GLU A 49 -4.12 -6.98 -5.09
C GLU A 49 -4.31 -6.37 -6.49
N ALA A 50 -5.49 -5.80 -6.73
CA ALA A 50 -5.75 -5.14 -8.02
C ALA A 50 -4.84 -3.92 -8.20
N PHE A 51 -4.61 -3.18 -7.13
CA PHE A 51 -3.70 -2.05 -7.15
C PHE A 51 -2.28 -2.50 -7.53
N ALA A 52 -1.79 -3.56 -6.88
CA ALA A 52 -0.44 -4.06 -7.15
C ALA A 52 -0.30 -4.54 -8.59
N GLU A 53 -1.30 -5.25 -9.10
CA GLU A 53 -1.27 -5.71 -10.48
C GLU A 53 -1.24 -4.54 -11.45
N ALA A 54 -2.03 -3.51 -11.19
CA ALA A 54 -2.06 -2.33 -12.03
C ALA A 54 -0.72 -1.60 -12.01
N MET A 55 -0.10 -1.50 -10.83
CA MET A 55 1.21 -0.87 -10.73
C MET A 55 2.26 -1.61 -11.55
N GLU A 56 2.20 -2.94 -11.56
CA GLU A 56 3.13 -3.72 -12.38
C GLU A 56 2.92 -3.45 -13.86
N LYS A 57 1.68 -3.27 -14.28
CA LYS A 57 1.39 -2.98 -15.68
C LYS A 57 1.80 -1.58 -16.08
N ILE A 58 1.71 -0.63 -15.15
CA ILE A 58 2.09 0.75 -15.43
C ILE A 58 3.62 0.92 -15.42
N PHE A 59 4.29 0.33 -14.45
CA PHE A 59 5.71 0.57 -14.21
C PHE A 59 6.62 -0.61 -14.53
N GLY A 60 6.05 -1.78 -14.80
CA GLY A 60 6.87 -2.96 -15.04
C GLY A 60 7.70 -3.28 -13.81
N GLN A 61 9.01 -3.47 -14.02
CA GLN A 61 9.91 -3.81 -12.94
C GLN A 61 10.05 -2.70 -11.90
N GLY A 62 9.77 -1.45 -12.29
CA GLY A 62 9.82 -0.34 -11.36
C GLY A 62 8.76 -0.38 -10.28
N ALA A 63 7.70 -1.19 -10.50
CA ALA A 63 6.63 -1.31 -9.52
C ALA A 63 7.14 -1.84 -8.18
N SER A 64 8.10 -2.77 -8.21
CA SER A 64 8.67 -3.33 -6.97
C SER A 64 9.28 -2.25 -6.09
N PHE A 65 9.98 -1.31 -6.71
CA PHE A 65 10.60 -0.21 -5.96
C PHE A 65 9.54 0.63 -5.25
N LEU A 66 8.45 0.94 -5.96
CA LEU A 66 7.38 1.73 -5.36
C LEU A 66 6.66 0.97 -4.27
N GLU A 67 6.46 -0.33 -4.47
CA GLU A 67 5.82 -1.16 -3.45
C GLU A 67 6.64 -1.20 -2.18
N ILE A 68 7.97 -1.29 -2.32
CA ILE A 68 8.85 -1.27 -1.16
C ILE A 68 8.75 0.06 -0.41
N LEU A 69 8.69 1.16 -1.15
CA LEU A 69 8.52 2.47 -0.51
C LEU A 69 7.21 2.55 0.26
N ILE A 70 6.14 2.05 -0.34
CA ILE A 70 4.84 2.04 0.32
C ILE A 70 4.89 1.19 1.59
N MET A 71 5.51 0.02 1.51
CA MET A 71 5.65 -0.86 2.67
C MET A 71 6.44 -0.20 3.79
N LYS A 72 7.52 0.50 3.44
CA LYS A 72 8.32 1.21 4.44
C LYS A 72 7.50 2.30 5.12
N ARG A 73 6.73 3.06 4.36
CA ARG A 73 5.88 4.10 4.92
C ARG A 73 4.82 3.51 5.83
N LEU A 74 4.21 2.41 5.38
CA LEU A 74 3.21 1.74 6.20
C LEU A 74 3.81 1.23 7.49
N HIS A 75 4.98 0.61 7.41
CA HIS A 75 5.67 0.10 8.59
C HIS A 75 5.92 1.20 9.62
N GLU A 76 6.35 2.36 9.16
CA GLU A 76 6.59 3.49 10.06
C GLU A 76 5.32 3.96 10.74
N LYS A 77 4.20 3.87 10.05
CA LYS A 77 2.93 4.37 10.56
C LYS A 77 2.26 3.41 11.54
N VAL A 78 2.55 2.11 11.42
CA VAL A 78 1.93 1.10 12.28
C VAL A 78 2.92 0.63 13.35
N LYS A 79 3.54 1.56 14.02
CA LYS A 79 4.48 1.25 15.08
C LYS A 79 3.82 0.38 16.15
N GLY A 80 4.56 -0.55 16.68
CA GLY A 80 4.05 -1.49 17.66
C GLY A 80 3.66 -2.83 17.07
N VAL A 81 3.58 -2.92 15.75
CA VAL A 81 3.43 -4.21 15.10
C VAL A 81 4.80 -4.84 15.05
N SER A 82 4.94 -5.98 15.72
CA SER A 82 6.23 -6.64 15.84
C SER A 82 6.54 -7.40 14.56
N ARG A 83 7.10 -6.69 13.58
CA ARG A 83 7.42 -7.29 12.31
C ARG A 83 8.69 -6.70 11.75
N SER A 84 9.53 -7.58 11.26
CA SER A 84 10.77 -7.15 10.65
C SER A 84 10.55 -6.86 9.17
N MET A 85 11.21 -5.80 8.70
CA MET A 85 11.24 -5.49 7.28
C MET A 85 12.42 -6.15 6.59
N ASP A 86 13.07 -7.07 7.27
CA ASP A 86 14.27 -7.71 6.75
C ASP A 86 14.00 -8.71 5.65
N SER A 87 12.76 -9.13 5.49
CA SER A 87 12.42 -10.10 4.47
C SER A 87 12.16 -9.40 3.15
N ASP A 88 12.97 -9.69 2.14
CA ASP A 88 12.77 -9.17 0.80
C ASP A 88 11.71 -9.95 0.04
N ASP A 89 11.14 -10.97 0.69
CA ASP A 89 10.21 -11.87 0.03
C ASP A 89 8.76 -11.41 0.08
N PHE A 90 8.47 -10.37 0.88
CA PHE A 90 7.11 -9.89 0.97
C PHE A 90 6.74 -9.04 -0.23
N THR A 91 5.62 -9.37 -0.86
CA THR A 91 4.97 -8.46 -1.78
C THR A 91 4.15 -7.46 -0.98
N LEU A 92 3.73 -6.39 -1.63
CA LEU A 92 2.88 -5.41 -0.97
C LEU A 92 1.59 -6.05 -0.46
N THR A 93 0.97 -6.90 -1.28
CA THR A 93 -0.27 -7.57 -0.90
C THR A 93 -0.07 -8.43 0.33
N GLU A 94 1.01 -9.21 0.36
CA GLU A 94 1.30 -10.08 1.51
C GLU A 94 1.59 -9.27 2.77
N TYR A 95 2.35 -8.20 2.62
CA TYR A 95 2.69 -7.36 3.76
C TYR A 95 1.44 -6.71 4.35
N VAL A 96 0.57 -6.19 3.50
CA VAL A 96 -0.66 -5.56 3.96
C VAL A 96 -1.55 -6.56 4.67
N ALA A 97 -1.72 -7.75 4.09
CA ALA A 97 -2.56 -8.78 4.70
C ALA A 97 -2.03 -9.19 6.06
N SER A 98 -0.72 -9.35 6.15
CA SER A 98 -0.07 -9.76 7.40
C SER A 98 -0.18 -8.68 8.47
N THR A 99 0.03 -7.42 8.08
CA THR A 99 -0.07 -6.30 9.01
C THR A 99 -1.50 -6.13 9.51
N ARG A 100 -2.47 -6.24 8.61
CA ARG A 100 -3.88 -6.13 8.98
C ARG A 100 -4.25 -7.21 9.99
N ARG A 101 -3.79 -8.44 9.74
CA ARG A 101 -4.07 -9.56 10.64
C ARG A 101 -3.49 -9.31 12.03
N SER A 102 -2.27 -8.81 12.08
CA SER A 102 -1.61 -8.53 13.36
C SER A 102 -2.37 -7.47 14.15
N LEU A 103 -2.84 -6.43 13.48
CA LEU A 103 -3.59 -5.38 14.13
C LEU A 103 -4.94 -5.87 14.63
N LEU A 104 -5.60 -6.71 13.84
CA LEU A 104 -6.89 -7.27 14.25
C LEU A 104 -6.73 -8.19 15.46
N GLN A 105 -5.67 -9.00 15.50
CA GLN A 105 -5.40 -9.85 16.65
C GLN A 105 -5.17 -9.04 17.91
N LYS A 106 -4.47 -7.92 17.79
CA LYS A 106 -4.24 -7.05 18.92
C LYS A 106 -5.55 -6.48 19.47
N ASN A 107 -6.47 -6.18 18.57
CA ASN A 107 -7.75 -5.59 18.96
C ASN A 107 -8.72 -6.58 19.56
N ASP A 108 -8.49 -7.87 19.34
CA ASP A 108 -9.36 -8.92 19.86
C ASP A 108 -9.06 -9.29 21.32
N VAL A 109 -8.04 -8.72 21.88
CA VAL A 109 -7.65 -9.01 23.25
C VAL A 109 -8.28 -8.04 24.27
#